data_349b015c7e22c1d4f37828442b1a5238
#
_entry.id   349b015c7e22c1d4f37828442b1a5238
#
_cell.length_a   1.000
_cell.length_b   1.000
_cell.length_c   1.000
_cell.angle_alpha   90.00
_cell.angle_beta   90.00
_cell.angle_gamma   90.00
#
_symmetry.space_group_name_H-M   'P 1'
#
loop_
_entity.id
_entity.type
_entity.pdbx_description
1 polymer ?
#
loop_
_entity_poly.entity_id
_entity_poly.type
_entity_poly.pdbx_seq_one_letter_code
_entity_poly.pdbx_strand_id
1 'polypeptide(L)'
;HTDAEKVSPSFDELMAVNVKGGILGVNAALPELLKTRGNVIFTISTAGFYPDCGGVIYTASKHALVGVVKQLAYELAPKVRVNGVAPGGMKTELGGLKATGTDGAKLNQLDNLEDLVKHITPLHMLPSPSDYCGPYVLLASRANSSATTGAFINTDGGIGMRGFMSTAGGD
;
A
#
# COMPACT_ATOMS: atom_id res chain seq x y z
N HIS A 1 17.42 -4.32 -11.72
CA HIS A 1 17.93 -5.10 -10.57
C HIS A 1 18.76 -4.20 -9.67
N THR A 2 18.65 -4.41 -8.34
CA THR A 2 19.54 -3.75 -7.39
C THR A 2 20.91 -4.44 -7.43
N ASP A 3 21.99 -3.66 -7.46
CA ASP A 3 23.36 -4.20 -7.38
C ASP A 3 23.50 -5.07 -6.11
N ALA A 4 24.24 -6.17 -6.24
CA ALA A 4 24.35 -7.16 -5.15
C ALA A 4 24.82 -6.54 -3.82
N GLU A 5 25.76 -5.59 -3.89
CA GLU A 5 26.28 -4.87 -2.70
C GLU A 5 25.23 -3.97 -2.02
N LYS A 6 24.23 -3.53 -2.77
CA LYS A 6 23.16 -2.65 -2.29
C LYS A 6 21.91 -3.40 -1.83
N VAL A 7 21.82 -4.72 -2.07
CA VAL A 7 20.63 -5.50 -1.72
C VAL A 7 20.36 -5.48 -0.22
N SER A 8 21.36 -5.82 0.60
CA SER A 8 21.18 -5.87 2.07
C SER A 8 20.81 -4.50 2.65
N PRO A 9 21.56 -3.42 2.41
CA PRO A 9 21.17 -2.12 2.96
C PRO A 9 19.84 -1.60 2.44
N SER A 10 19.46 -1.91 1.20
CA SER A 10 18.14 -1.56 0.65
C SER A 10 17.02 -2.34 1.32
N PHE A 11 17.23 -3.62 1.59
CA PHE A 11 16.30 -4.46 2.32
C PHE A 11 16.07 -3.92 3.72
N ASP A 12 17.16 -3.64 4.46
CA ASP A 12 17.10 -3.13 5.82
C ASP A 12 16.36 -1.78 5.89
N GLU A 13 16.66 -0.85 4.97
CA GLU A 13 16.00 0.45 4.91
C GLU A 13 14.49 0.30 4.64
N LEU A 14 14.10 -0.46 3.61
CA LEU A 14 12.69 -0.64 3.25
C LEU A 14 11.89 -1.37 4.33
N MET A 15 12.45 -2.44 4.90
CA MET A 15 11.79 -3.19 5.96
C MET A 15 11.68 -2.37 7.25
N ALA A 16 12.69 -1.56 7.57
CA ALA A 16 12.64 -0.68 8.73
C ALA A 16 11.51 0.35 8.61
N VAL A 17 11.37 0.99 7.44
CA VAL A 17 10.33 2.01 7.22
C VAL A 17 8.96 1.36 7.05
N ASN A 18 8.82 0.47 6.07
CA ASN A 18 7.50 -0.02 5.67
C ASN A 18 6.88 -0.99 6.68
N VAL A 19 7.68 -1.87 7.27
CA VAL A 19 7.15 -2.96 8.12
C VAL A 19 7.37 -2.64 9.60
N LYS A 20 8.62 -2.49 10.02
CA LYS A 20 8.96 -2.26 11.44
C LYS A 20 8.31 -0.97 11.96
N GLY A 21 8.36 0.12 11.18
CA GLY A 21 7.75 1.39 11.56
C GLY A 21 6.25 1.26 11.82
N GLY A 22 5.52 0.54 10.96
CA GLY A 22 4.10 0.28 11.14
C GLY A 22 3.79 -0.53 12.41
N ILE A 23 4.55 -1.60 12.68
CA ILE A 23 4.39 -2.43 13.87
C ILE A 23 4.67 -1.61 15.15
N LEU A 24 5.76 -0.85 15.15
CA LEU A 24 6.11 0.01 16.30
C LEU A 24 5.05 1.10 16.53
N GLY A 25 4.52 1.69 15.47
CA GLY A 25 3.44 2.68 15.56
C GLY A 25 2.18 2.11 16.21
N VAL A 26 1.75 0.92 15.79
CA VAL A 26 0.61 0.24 16.42
C VAL A 26 0.90 -0.07 17.88
N ASN A 27 2.08 -0.60 18.20
CA ASN A 27 2.46 -0.92 19.57
C ASN A 27 2.45 0.32 20.49
N ALA A 28 2.96 1.45 20.00
CA ALA A 28 2.95 2.70 20.74
C ALA A 28 1.53 3.26 20.97
N ALA A 29 0.64 3.12 19.98
CA ALA A 29 -0.75 3.59 20.06
C ALA A 29 -1.69 2.61 20.79
N LEU A 30 -1.25 1.38 21.02
CA LEU A 30 -2.11 0.29 21.48
C LEU A 30 -2.92 0.60 22.75
N PRO A 31 -2.35 1.23 23.81
CA PRO A 31 -3.13 1.56 25.01
C PRO A 31 -4.37 2.43 24.71
N GLU A 32 -4.23 3.42 23.84
CA GLU A 32 -5.31 4.32 23.48
C GLU A 32 -6.29 3.68 22.48
N LEU A 33 -5.78 2.87 21.55
CA LEU A 33 -6.62 2.09 20.65
C LEU A 33 -7.54 1.13 21.42
N LEU A 34 -7.04 0.48 22.45
CA LEU A 34 -7.82 -0.42 23.30
C LEU A 34 -8.90 0.32 24.10
N LYS A 35 -8.58 1.50 24.67
CA LYS A 35 -9.52 2.33 25.42
C LYS A 35 -10.68 2.82 24.55
N THR A 36 -10.35 3.30 23.36
CA THR A 36 -11.33 3.92 22.44
C THR A 36 -12.02 2.91 21.54
N ARG A 37 -11.62 1.64 21.58
CA ARG A 37 -12.02 0.62 20.59
C ARG A 37 -11.74 1.12 19.17
N GLY A 38 -10.56 1.66 18.97
CA GLY A 38 -10.14 2.35 17.76
C GLY A 38 -9.99 1.46 16.53
N ASN A 39 -9.35 2.00 15.51
CA ASN A 39 -8.98 1.23 14.33
C ASN A 39 -7.60 1.64 13.82
N VAL A 40 -6.98 0.72 13.08
CA VAL A 40 -5.71 0.92 12.37
C VAL A 40 -5.94 0.64 10.90
N ILE A 41 -5.37 1.48 10.03
CA ILE A 41 -5.42 1.29 8.59
C ILE A 41 -4.00 1.39 8.06
N PHE A 42 -3.52 0.28 7.50
CA PHE A 42 -2.23 0.24 6.84
C PHE A 42 -2.34 0.63 5.37
N THR A 43 -1.44 1.48 4.90
CA THR A 43 -1.24 1.72 3.47
C THR A 43 -0.36 0.61 2.90
N ILE A 44 -0.99 -0.34 2.21
CA ILE A 44 -0.30 -1.41 1.50
C ILE A 44 0.20 -0.86 0.15
N SER A 45 -0.13 -1.47 -0.92
CA SER A 45 0.05 -1.15 -2.34
C SER A 45 -0.49 -2.32 -3.15
N THR A 46 -0.72 -2.14 -4.44
CA THR A 46 -0.85 -3.26 -5.39
C THR A 46 0.32 -4.23 -5.29
N ALA A 47 1.53 -3.73 -5.01
CA ALA A 47 2.73 -4.55 -4.76
C ALA A 47 2.62 -5.49 -3.55
N GLY A 48 1.61 -5.36 -2.70
CA GLY A 48 1.31 -6.31 -1.64
C GLY A 48 0.60 -7.57 -2.12
N PHE A 49 0.11 -7.58 -3.36
CA PHE A 49 -0.68 -8.67 -3.94
C PHE A 49 -0.19 -9.13 -5.31
N TYR A 50 0.47 -8.25 -6.07
CA TYR A 50 0.83 -8.47 -7.46
C TYR A 50 2.30 -8.10 -7.71
N PRO A 51 2.98 -8.70 -8.70
CA PRO A 51 4.32 -8.29 -9.12
C PRO A 51 4.31 -6.96 -9.89
N ASP A 52 5.48 -6.51 -10.30
CA ASP A 52 5.77 -5.36 -11.18
C ASP A 52 5.54 -3.96 -10.59
N CYS A 53 5.41 -3.85 -9.26
CA CYS A 53 5.12 -2.57 -8.60
C CYS A 53 6.28 -2.11 -7.69
N GLY A 54 7.50 -1.96 -8.20
CA GLY A 54 8.61 -1.36 -7.44
C GLY A 54 9.77 -2.30 -7.07
N GLY A 55 9.87 -3.46 -7.72
CA GLY A 55 10.98 -4.40 -7.55
C GLY A 55 10.84 -5.33 -6.34
N VAL A 56 11.76 -6.31 -6.23
CA VAL A 56 11.63 -7.46 -5.32
C VAL A 56 11.56 -7.05 -3.85
N ILE A 57 12.39 -6.10 -3.41
CA ILE A 57 12.45 -5.69 -1.98
C ILE A 57 11.19 -4.93 -1.58
N TYR A 58 10.74 -4.00 -2.42
CA TYR A 58 9.50 -3.27 -2.18
C TYR A 58 8.29 -4.21 -2.16
N THR A 59 8.18 -5.08 -3.15
CA THR A 59 7.13 -6.11 -3.21
C THR A 59 7.14 -6.99 -1.96
N ALA A 60 8.31 -7.48 -1.52
CA ALA A 60 8.44 -8.26 -0.30
C ALA A 60 7.95 -7.48 0.93
N SER A 61 8.33 -6.19 1.06
CA SER A 61 7.91 -5.35 2.19
C SER A 61 6.38 -5.14 2.22
N LYS A 62 5.76 -4.96 1.07
CA LYS A 62 4.31 -4.75 0.97
C LYS A 62 3.51 -6.06 1.16
N HIS A 63 4.04 -7.21 0.74
CA HIS A 63 3.49 -8.52 1.09
C HIS A 63 3.59 -8.80 2.60
N ALA A 64 4.71 -8.44 3.23
CA ALA A 64 4.86 -8.55 4.68
C ALA A 64 3.79 -7.77 5.42
N LEU A 65 3.43 -6.55 4.96
CA LEU A 65 2.35 -5.77 5.55
C LEU A 65 0.98 -6.45 5.46
N VAL A 66 0.71 -7.22 4.41
CA VAL A 66 -0.53 -8.04 4.32
C VAL A 66 -0.59 -9.04 5.47
N GLY A 67 0.54 -9.71 5.78
CA GLY A 67 0.64 -10.59 6.94
C GLY A 67 0.46 -9.85 8.27
N VAL A 68 1.10 -8.68 8.42
CA VAL A 68 0.97 -7.82 9.62
C VAL A 68 -0.48 -7.43 9.87
N VAL A 69 -1.20 -6.97 8.83
CA VAL A 69 -2.62 -6.59 8.96
C VAL A 69 -3.46 -7.77 9.42
N LYS A 70 -3.30 -8.95 8.80
CA LYS A 70 -4.06 -10.15 9.17
C LYS A 70 -3.81 -10.58 10.60
N GLN A 71 -2.54 -10.60 11.01
CA GLN A 71 -2.16 -11.02 12.36
C GLN A 71 -2.66 -10.03 13.42
N LEU A 72 -2.45 -8.73 13.22
CA LEU A 72 -2.93 -7.72 14.15
C LEU A 72 -4.47 -7.65 14.21
N ALA A 73 -5.15 -7.87 13.09
CA ALA A 73 -6.62 -7.96 13.08
C ALA A 73 -7.12 -9.10 13.95
N TYR A 74 -6.44 -10.25 13.92
CA TYR A 74 -6.76 -11.39 14.77
C TYR A 74 -6.45 -11.14 16.24
N GLU A 75 -5.25 -10.64 16.53
CA GLU A 75 -4.78 -10.43 17.93
C GLU A 75 -5.56 -9.35 18.66
N LEU A 76 -5.95 -8.27 17.95
CA LEU A 76 -6.57 -7.09 18.58
C LEU A 76 -8.10 -7.12 18.58
N ALA A 77 -8.71 -8.09 17.87
CA ALA A 77 -10.15 -8.31 17.94
C ALA A 77 -10.58 -8.77 19.35
N PRO A 78 -11.79 -8.45 19.82
CA PRO A 78 -12.82 -7.61 19.19
C PRO A 78 -12.69 -6.10 19.50
N LYS A 79 -11.59 -5.67 20.11
CA LYS A 79 -11.45 -4.30 20.63
C LYS A 79 -11.01 -3.32 19.55
N VAL A 80 -10.04 -3.71 18.72
CA VAL A 80 -9.47 -2.85 17.67
C VAL A 80 -9.66 -3.52 16.31
N ARG A 81 -10.06 -2.74 15.31
CA ARG A 81 -10.14 -3.20 13.93
C ARG A 81 -8.83 -2.83 13.21
N VAL A 82 -8.32 -3.74 12.40
CA VAL A 82 -7.10 -3.51 11.61
C VAL A 82 -7.37 -3.91 10.18
N ASN A 83 -7.18 -2.97 9.24
CA ASN A 83 -7.46 -3.18 7.82
C ASN A 83 -6.34 -2.59 6.96
N GLY A 84 -6.37 -2.87 5.67
CA GLY A 84 -5.44 -2.34 4.70
C GLY A 84 -6.13 -1.65 3.52
N VAL A 85 -5.49 -0.60 3.01
CA VAL A 85 -5.83 -0.02 1.70
C VAL A 85 -4.63 -0.25 0.78
N ALA A 86 -4.88 -0.72 -0.42
CA ALA A 86 -3.87 -0.99 -1.43
C ALA A 86 -4.02 -0.06 -2.64
N PRO A 87 -3.41 1.13 -2.59
CA PRO A 87 -3.41 2.06 -3.72
C PRO A 87 -2.59 1.53 -4.91
N GLY A 88 -2.98 1.94 -6.10
CA GLY A 88 -2.20 1.81 -7.32
C GLY A 88 -1.25 2.99 -7.56
N GLY A 89 -0.89 3.21 -8.83
CA GLY A 89 -0.02 4.31 -9.23
C GLY A 89 -0.70 5.68 -9.08
N MET A 90 0.04 6.64 -8.55
CA MET A 90 -0.39 8.03 -8.45
C MET A 90 0.81 8.97 -8.51
N LYS A 91 0.58 10.22 -8.88
CA LYS A 91 1.61 11.24 -8.91
C LYS A 91 1.94 11.73 -7.50
N THR A 92 3.03 11.24 -6.92
CA THR A 92 3.49 11.59 -5.57
C THR A 92 4.99 11.82 -5.53
N GLU A 93 5.49 12.31 -4.39
CA GLU A 93 6.92 12.42 -4.11
C GLU A 93 7.54 11.09 -3.62
N LEU A 94 6.88 9.96 -3.84
CA LEU A 94 7.48 8.65 -3.54
C LEU A 94 8.80 8.54 -4.27
N GLY A 95 9.87 8.33 -3.52
CA GLY A 95 11.25 8.32 -4.03
C GLY A 95 11.92 6.97 -3.88
N GLY A 96 13.13 6.90 -4.42
CA GLY A 96 14.03 5.77 -4.23
C GLY A 96 14.60 5.72 -2.80
N LEU A 97 15.61 4.89 -2.63
CA LEU A 97 16.23 4.61 -1.33
C LEU A 97 17.56 5.37 -1.18
N LYS A 98 17.87 5.75 0.04
CA LYS A 98 19.19 6.30 0.40
C LYS A 98 20.30 5.27 0.15
N ALA A 99 20.03 4.01 0.50
CA ALA A 99 20.96 2.90 0.28
C ALA A 99 21.40 2.73 -1.18
N THR A 100 20.56 3.15 -2.14
CA THR A 100 20.88 3.11 -3.58
C THR A 100 21.36 4.45 -4.11
N GLY A 101 21.26 5.53 -3.34
CA GLY A 101 21.53 6.90 -3.80
C GLY A 101 20.46 7.43 -4.75
N THR A 102 19.25 6.87 -4.70
CA THR A 102 18.12 7.24 -5.57
C THR A 102 17.00 7.97 -4.84
N ASP A 103 17.21 8.34 -3.60
CA ASP A 103 16.24 9.04 -2.75
C ASP A 103 15.82 10.43 -3.30
N GLY A 104 16.66 11.02 -4.17
CA GLY A 104 16.32 12.23 -4.94
C GLY A 104 15.41 11.97 -6.13
N ALA A 105 15.33 10.74 -6.66
CA ALA A 105 14.47 10.42 -7.80
C ALA A 105 13.03 10.22 -7.31
N LYS A 106 12.11 11.06 -7.78
CA LYS A 106 10.70 11.05 -7.35
C LYS A 106 9.79 10.55 -8.47
N LEU A 107 8.73 9.83 -8.08
CA LEU A 107 7.77 9.29 -9.04
C LEU A 107 7.08 10.39 -9.86
N ASN A 108 6.79 11.54 -9.25
CA ASN A 108 6.18 12.68 -9.92
C ASN A 108 7.06 13.39 -10.96
N GLN A 109 8.35 13.02 -11.04
CA GLN A 109 9.32 13.54 -12.00
C GLN A 109 9.43 12.69 -13.28
N LEU A 110 8.70 11.58 -13.35
CA LEU A 110 8.67 10.76 -14.57
C LEU A 110 7.78 11.42 -15.62
N ASP A 111 8.38 11.80 -16.77
CA ASP A 111 7.70 12.51 -17.85
C ASP A 111 6.52 11.74 -18.45
N ASN A 112 6.58 10.42 -18.45
CA ASN A 112 5.56 9.52 -19.02
C ASN A 112 4.69 8.79 -17.99
N LEU A 113 4.70 9.23 -16.71
CA LEU A 113 3.97 8.54 -15.64
C LEU A 113 2.48 8.42 -15.95
N GLU A 114 1.86 9.48 -16.48
CA GLU A 114 0.44 9.49 -16.78
C GLU A 114 0.07 8.47 -17.86
N ASP A 115 0.80 8.46 -18.96
CA ASP A 115 0.56 7.53 -20.05
C ASP A 115 0.80 6.09 -19.61
N LEU A 116 1.86 5.86 -18.83
CA LEU A 116 2.17 4.55 -18.27
C LEU A 116 1.03 4.05 -17.37
N VAL A 117 0.60 4.86 -16.41
CA VAL A 117 -0.46 4.46 -15.46
C VAL A 117 -1.79 4.26 -16.18
N LYS A 118 -2.15 5.14 -17.11
CA LYS A 118 -3.36 4.97 -17.94
C LYS A 118 -3.31 3.67 -18.77
N HIS A 119 -2.13 3.33 -19.31
CA HIS A 119 -1.98 2.12 -20.10
C HIS A 119 -2.15 0.84 -19.28
N ILE A 120 -1.63 0.82 -18.05
CA ILE A 120 -1.66 -0.39 -17.21
C ILE A 120 -2.94 -0.52 -16.36
N THR A 121 -3.74 0.52 -16.24
CA THR A 121 -4.99 0.49 -15.45
C THR A 121 -6.20 0.26 -16.34
N PRO A 122 -7.05 -0.73 -16.06
CA PRO A 122 -8.34 -0.92 -16.77
C PRO A 122 -9.24 0.30 -16.79
N LEU A 123 -9.16 1.17 -15.78
CA LEU A 123 -9.93 2.43 -15.76
C LEU A 123 -9.29 3.54 -16.60
N HIS A 124 -8.14 3.31 -17.23
CA HIS A 124 -7.42 4.27 -18.09
C HIS A 124 -7.25 5.66 -17.46
N MET A 125 -6.96 5.72 -16.16
CA MET A 125 -6.79 6.98 -15.43
C MET A 125 -5.49 7.00 -14.63
N LEU A 126 -4.92 8.20 -14.43
CA LEU A 126 -3.94 8.48 -13.39
C LEU A 126 -4.68 9.13 -12.21
N PRO A 127 -4.94 8.41 -11.11
CA PRO A 127 -5.63 8.98 -9.98
C PRO A 127 -4.77 10.04 -9.26
N SER A 128 -5.43 11.04 -8.71
CA SER A 128 -4.87 11.96 -7.74
C SER A 128 -4.88 11.34 -6.33
N PRO A 129 -4.09 11.83 -5.38
CA PRO A 129 -4.15 11.34 -4.00
C PRO A 129 -5.55 11.40 -3.37
N SER A 130 -6.39 12.38 -3.75
CA SER A 130 -7.77 12.51 -3.26
C SER A 130 -8.67 11.35 -3.70
N ASP A 131 -8.44 10.76 -4.86
CA ASP A 131 -9.23 9.63 -5.37
C ASP A 131 -9.05 8.37 -4.51
N TYR A 132 -7.97 8.32 -3.74
CA TYR A 132 -7.67 7.20 -2.82
C TYR A 132 -8.22 7.40 -1.41
N CYS A 133 -8.76 8.59 -1.05
CA CYS A 133 -9.20 8.89 0.31
C CYS A 133 -10.44 8.11 0.75
N GLY A 134 -11.37 7.81 -0.17
CA GLY A 134 -12.64 7.14 0.12
C GLY A 134 -12.50 5.86 0.97
N PRO A 135 -11.66 4.89 0.58
CA PRO A 135 -11.42 3.67 1.35
C PRO A 135 -10.92 3.91 2.77
N TYR A 136 -10.05 4.91 2.97
CA TYR A 136 -9.57 5.26 4.32
C TYR A 136 -10.69 5.82 5.19
N VAL A 137 -11.50 6.72 4.66
CA VAL A 137 -12.66 7.30 5.36
C VAL A 137 -13.67 6.19 5.71
N LEU A 138 -13.97 5.29 4.76
CA LEU A 138 -14.84 4.14 4.99
C LEU A 138 -14.35 3.28 6.15
N LEU A 139 -13.09 2.85 6.10
CA LEU A 139 -12.51 1.96 7.11
C LEU A 139 -12.32 2.65 8.46
N ALA A 140 -12.06 3.97 8.49
CA ALA A 140 -11.98 4.76 9.70
C ALA A 140 -13.35 4.87 10.41
N SER A 141 -14.43 4.95 9.64
CA SER A 141 -15.79 5.11 10.16
C SER A 141 -16.28 3.85 10.85
N ARG A 142 -16.59 3.93 12.14
CA ARG A 142 -17.22 2.83 12.85
C ARG A 142 -18.65 2.58 12.35
N ALA A 143 -19.37 3.61 12.00
CA ALA A 143 -20.75 3.48 11.51
C ALA A 143 -20.81 2.68 10.20
N ASN A 144 -19.81 2.83 9.34
CA ASN A 144 -19.82 2.23 8.00
C ASN A 144 -19.01 0.92 7.90
N SER A 145 -18.16 0.62 8.88
CA SER A 145 -17.26 -0.55 8.82
C SER A 145 -17.08 -1.26 10.16
N SER A 146 -18.09 -1.24 11.02
CA SER A 146 -18.02 -1.87 12.35
C SER A 146 -17.73 -3.37 12.32
N ALA A 147 -18.17 -4.07 11.29
CA ALA A 147 -17.99 -5.51 11.09
C ALA A 147 -16.74 -5.85 10.23
N THR A 148 -15.89 -4.85 9.92
CA THR A 148 -14.76 -5.03 8.99
C THR A 148 -13.43 -4.99 9.74
N THR A 149 -12.73 -6.12 9.79
CA THR A 149 -11.34 -6.26 10.27
C THR A 149 -10.61 -7.32 9.45
N GLY A 150 -9.31 -7.18 9.25
CA GLY A 150 -8.50 -8.07 8.42
C GLY A 150 -8.77 -7.95 6.91
N ALA A 151 -9.54 -6.96 6.49
CA ALA A 151 -9.91 -6.73 5.10
C ALA A 151 -8.92 -5.83 4.38
N PHE A 152 -8.91 -5.95 3.05
CA PHE A 152 -8.12 -5.11 2.15
C PHE A 152 -9.04 -4.51 1.09
N ILE A 153 -8.86 -3.21 0.83
CA ILE A 153 -9.53 -2.53 -0.28
C ILE A 153 -8.47 -2.17 -1.31
N ASN A 154 -8.51 -2.85 -2.45
CA ASN A 154 -7.71 -2.46 -3.60
C ASN A 154 -8.37 -1.26 -4.26
N THR A 155 -7.57 -0.21 -4.43
CA THR A 155 -7.99 1.02 -5.09
C THR A 155 -6.89 1.39 -6.09
N ASP A 156 -6.80 0.61 -7.15
CA ASP A 156 -5.65 0.52 -8.06
C ASP A 156 -6.00 0.73 -9.54
N GLY A 157 -7.22 1.20 -9.81
CA GLY A 157 -7.69 1.35 -11.19
C GLY A 157 -7.90 0.01 -11.92
N GLY A 158 -7.93 -1.10 -11.18
CA GLY A 158 -8.13 -2.45 -11.72
C GLY A 158 -6.85 -3.17 -12.13
N ILE A 159 -5.66 -2.69 -11.74
CA ILE A 159 -4.38 -3.31 -12.11
C ILE A 159 -4.37 -4.81 -11.80
N GLY A 160 -4.89 -5.22 -10.66
CA GLY A 160 -4.94 -6.62 -10.23
C GLY A 160 -5.90 -7.51 -11.03
N MET A 161 -6.79 -6.93 -11.82
CA MET A 161 -7.79 -7.65 -12.62
C MET A 161 -7.46 -7.68 -14.12
N ARG A 162 -6.25 -7.29 -14.51
CA ARG A 162 -5.84 -7.28 -15.92
C ARG A 162 -5.89 -8.66 -16.53
N GLY A 163 -6.53 -8.77 -17.69
CA GLY A 163 -6.50 -9.94 -18.55
C GLY A 163 -5.46 -9.85 -19.66
N PHE A 164 -5.46 -10.81 -20.58
CA PHE A 164 -4.58 -10.81 -21.76
C PHE A 164 -4.94 -9.73 -22.78
N MET A 165 -6.20 -9.34 -22.82
CA MET A 165 -6.70 -8.34 -23.77
C MET A 165 -6.84 -6.99 -23.08
N SER A 166 -6.73 -5.92 -23.86
CA SER A 166 -7.08 -4.58 -23.37
C SER A 166 -8.58 -4.52 -23.05
N THR A 167 -8.96 -3.65 -22.11
CA THR A 167 -10.35 -3.42 -21.78
C THR A 167 -11.06 -2.72 -22.94
N ALA A 168 -12.28 -3.16 -23.26
CA ALA A 168 -13.06 -2.68 -24.41
C ALA A 168 -14.24 -1.77 -24.00
N GLY A 169 -14.36 -1.40 -22.72
CA GLY A 169 -15.44 -0.51 -22.27
C GLY A 169 -16.83 -1.14 -22.26
N GLY A 170 -16.90 -2.46 -22.42
CA GLY A 170 -18.17 -3.19 -22.50
C GLY A 170 -18.67 -3.45 -23.91
N ASP A 171 -17.87 -3.12 -24.91
CA ASP A 171 -18.15 -3.37 -26.34
C ASP A 171 -17.75 -4.78 -26.77
#